data_879b07f5c93cedffe332f3d39fdb6a16
#
_entry.id   879b07f5c93cedffe332f3d39fdb6a16
#
_cell.length_a   1.000
_cell.length_b   1.000
_cell.length_c   1.000
_cell.angle_alpha   90.00
_cell.angle_beta   90.00
_cell.angle_gamma   90.00
#
_symmetry.space_group_name_H-M   'P 1'
#
loop_
_entity.id
_entity.type
_entity.pdbx_description
1 polymer ?
#
loop_
_entity_poly.entity_id
_entity_poly.type
_entity_poly.pdbx_seq_one_letter_code
_entity_poly.pdbx_strand_id
1 'polypeptide(L)'
;MARSILSVAVAIAMIVFVSGVRAQDVGRKVILTPDAPKPIGPCSQGIRRGQTLYLSGQIAIDPATNQFLSNGSIDDQTRRVLNNLAAVLAADGLTMDHIVSTTVFLKDVNDFAKMNEVYATYFKNAPPARATVEVARLPRDAKIGISEIAVGR
;
A
#
# COMPACT_ATOMS: atom_id res chain seq x y z
N MET A 1 1.57 -14.91 -83.95
CA MET A 1 2.47 -15.19 -82.81
C MET A 1 2.06 -14.33 -81.61
N ALA A 2 1.28 -14.87 -80.71
CA ALA A 2 0.77 -14.19 -79.57
C ALA A 2 1.52 -14.73 -78.34
N ARG A 3 2.23 -13.87 -77.62
CA ARG A 3 2.86 -14.21 -76.31
C ARG A 3 1.92 -13.80 -75.17
N SER A 4 1.34 -14.81 -74.54
CA SER A 4 0.60 -14.63 -73.29
C SER A 4 1.57 -14.32 -72.15
N ILE A 5 1.36 -13.18 -71.51
CA ILE A 5 2.05 -12.80 -70.23
C ILE A 5 1.12 -13.23 -69.10
N LEU A 6 1.54 -14.28 -68.41
CA LEU A 6 0.85 -14.77 -67.20
C LEU A 6 1.26 -13.93 -65.99
N SER A 7 0.39 -13.00 -65.56
CA SER A 7 0.59 -12.24 -64.37
C SER A 7 0.25 -13.08 -63.14
N VAL A 8 1.27 -13.45 -62.33
CA VAL A 8 1.07 -14.09 -61.05
C VAL A 8 0.87 -13.00 -60.02
N ALA A 9 -0.36 -12.85 -59.55
CA ALA A 9 -0.67 -11.99 -58.42
C ALA A 9 -0.37 -12.77 -57.14
N VAL A 10 0.70 -12.38 -56.42
CA VAL A 10 0.99 -12.90 -55.10
C VAL A 10 0.19 -12.07 -54.08
N ALA A 11 -0.89 -12.64 -53.57
CA ALA A 11 -1.64 -12.08 -52.47
C ALA A 11 -0.92 -12.39 -51.14
N ILE A 12 -0.24 -11.41 -50.56
CA ILE A 12 0.33 -11.50 -49.20
C ILE A 12 -0.79 -11.28 -48.22
N ALA A 13 -1.32 -12.35 -47.63
CA ALA A 13 -2.26 -12.27 -46.52
C ALA A 13 -1.47 -11.91 -45.26
N MET A 14 -1.54 -10.63 -44.85
CA MET A 14 -0.98 -10.14 -43.60
C MET A 14 -1.94 -10.56 -42.46
N ILE A 15 -1.63 -11.68 -41.79
CA ILE A 15 -2.36 -12.12 -40.61
C ILE A 15 -1.93 -11.21 -39.45
N VAL A 16 -2.73 -10.20 -39.15
CA VAL A 16 -2.56 -9.37 -37.95
C VAL A 16 -3.00 -10.20 -36.75
N PHE A 17 -2.04 -10.79 -36.06
CA PHE A 17 -2.28 -11.36 -34.69
C PHE A 17 -2.56 -10.23 -33.75
N VAL A 18 -3.82 -9.86 -33.60
CA VAL A 18 -4.26 -9.03 -32.49
C VAL A 18 -4.24 -9.92 -31.24
N SER A 19 -3.10 -9.92 -30.54
CA SER A 19 -3.02 -10.50 -29.21
C SER A 19 -3.96 -9.69 -28.32
N GLY A 20 -5.18 -10.20 -28.15
CA GLY A 20 -6.14 -9.62 -27.22
C GLY A 20 -5.54 -9.63 -25.82
N VAL A 21 -5.06 -8.49 -25.36
CA VAL A 21 -4.75 -8.28 -23.96
C VAL A 21 -6.08 -8.44 -23.22
N ARG A 22 -6.36 -9.64 -22.75
CA ARG A 22 -7.46 -9.85 -21.82
C ARG A 22 -7.11 -9.04 -20.57
N ALA A 23 -7.84 -7.97 -20.33
CA ALA A 23 -7.85 -7.32 -19.03
C ALA A 23 -8.22 -8.42 -18.01
N GLN A 24 -7.23 -8.88 -17.24
CA GLN A 24 -7.53 -9.76 -16.12
C GLN A 24 -8.47 -8.98 -15.21
N ASP A 25 -9.61 -9.56 -14.89
CA ASP A 25 -10.46 -9.06 -13.81
C ASP A 25 -9.67 -9.20 -12.50
N VAL A 26 -8.96 -8.15 -12.16
CA VAL A 26 -8.17 -8.06 -10.94
C VAL A 26 -9.14 -7.81 -9.80
N GLY A 27 -9.79 -8.89 -9.37
CA GLY A 27 -10.76 -8.88 -8.29
C GLY A 27 -10.23 -8.14 -7.04
N ARG A 28 -11.14 -7.55 -6.28
CA ARG A 28 -10.84 -6.97 -4.97
C ARG A 28 -10.61 -8.10 -3.97
N LYS A 29 -9.41 -8.18 -3.34
CA LYS A 29 -9.09 -9.12 -2.27
C LYS A 29 -8.94 -8.37 -0.94
N VAL A 30 -9.65 -8.82 0.09
CA VAL A 30 -9.49 -8.32 1.46
C VAL A 30 -8.26 -8.98 2.08
N ILE A 31 -7.37 -8.19 2.67
CA ILE A 31 -6.24 -8.66 3.47
C ILE A 31 -6.61 -8.49 4.94
N LEU A 32 -6.43 -9.57 5.68
CA LEU A 32 -6.72 -9.64 7.11
C LEU A 32 -5.69 -10.53 7.80
N THR A 33 -5.20 -10.10 8.95
CA THR A 33 -4.26 -10.84 9.77
C THR A 33 -4.55 -10.65 11.26
N PRO A 34 -4.36 -11.66 12.11
CA PRO A 34 -4.41 -11.50 13.57
C PRO A 34 -3.20 -10.71 14.12
N ASP A 35 -2.11 -10.58 13.35
CA ASP A 35 -0.87 -9.89 13.76
C ASP A 35 -0.98 -8.36 13.65
N ALA A 36 -2.10 -7.85 13.14
CA ALA A 36 -2.46 -6.43 13.15
C ALA A 36 -3.78 -6.22 13.91
N PRO A 37 -4.02 -5.01 14.44
CA PRO A 37 -5.24 -4.73 15.19
C PRO A 37 -6.50 -5.00 14.38
N LYS A 38 -7.53 -5.49 15.07
CA LYS A 38 -8.86 -5.62 14.46
C LYS A 38 -9.36 -4.23 14.02
N PRO A 39 -10.04 -4.15 12.86
CA PRO A 39 -10.68 -2.90 12.45
C PRO A 39 -11.62 -2.38 13.54
N ILE A 40 -11.53 -1.08 13.82
CA ILE A 40 -12.40 -0.41 14.82
C ILE A 40 -13.67 0.19 14.22
N GLY A 41 -13.92 -0.05 12.94
CA GLY A 41 -15.08 0.42 12.18
C GLY A 41 -15.35 -0.46 10.96
N PRO A 42 -16.31 -0.09 10.08
CA PRO A 42 -16.64 -0.84 8.88
C PRO A 42 -15.56 -0.67 7.79
N CYS A 43 -14.33 -1.16 8.06
CA CYS A 43 -13.19 -1.08 7.17
C CYS A 43 -12.42 -2.40 7.14
N SER A 44 -11.53 -2.55 6.17
CA SER A 44 -10.59 -3.67 6.06
C SER A 44 -9.20 -3.23 6.48
N GLN A 45 -8.36 -4.12 7.00
CA GLN A 45 -6.96 -3.81 7.29
C GLN A 45 -6.20 -3.44 6.01
N GLY A 46 -6.45 -4.17 4.92
CA GLY A 46 -5.93 -3.86 3.59
C GLY A 46 -6.82 -4.38 2.48
N ILE A 47 -6.73 -3.73 1.33
CA ILE A 47 -7.41 -4.12 0.09
C ILE A 47 -6.38 -4.25 -1.02
N ARG A 48 -6.24 -5.46 -1.56
CA ARG A 48 -5.44 -5.74 -2.76
C ARG A 48 -6.30 -5.58 -4.00
N ARG A 49 -5.79 -4.83 -4.98
CA ARG A 49 -6.33 -4.78 -6.35
C ARG A 49 -5.19 -4.80 -7.36
N GLY A 50 -5.10 -5.88 -8.11
CA GLY A 50 -3.96 -6.09 -9.00
C GLY A 50 -2.64 -6.12 -8.22
N GLN A 51 -1.70 -5.30 -8.62
CA GLN A 51 -0.40 -5.18 -7.96
C GLN A 51 -0.41 -4.16 -6.80
N THR A 52 -1.51 -3.46 -6.56
CA THR A 52 -1.59 -2.41 -5.54
C THR A 52 -2.29 -2.92 -4.29
N LEU A 53 -1.67 -2.73 -3.13
CA LEU A 53 -2.25 -2.93 -1.81
C LEU A 53 -2.49 -1.58 -1.16
N TYR A 54 -3.74 -1.29 -0.83
CA TYR A 54 -4.18 -0.13 -0.06
C TYR A 54 -4.32 -0.55 1.39
N LEU A 55 -3.55 0.07 2.29
CA LEU A 55 -3.59 -0.20 3.72
C LEU A 55 -4.41 0.87 4.42
N SER A 56 -5.32 0.44 5.28
CA SER A 56 -6.07 1.36 6.14
C SER A 56 -5.14 2.09 7.10
N GLY A 57 -5.48 3.35 7.41
CA GLY A 57 -4.78 4.11 8.42
C GLY A 57 -4.75 3.37 9.77
N GLN A 58 -3.57 3.24 10.33
CA GLN A 58 -3.34 2.64 11.64
C GLN A 58 -3.06 3.72 12.68
N ILE A 59 -3.54 3.50 13.89
CA ILE A 59 -3.10 4.17 15.10
C ILE A 59 -2.44 3.15 16.04
N ALA A 60 -1.85 3.58 17.13
CA ALA A 60 -1.04 2.71 18.00
C ALA A 60 -1.88 1.76 18.87
N ILE A 61 -2.54 0.79 18.25
CA ILE A 61 -3.27 -0.29 18.90
C ILE A 61 -2.38 -1.53 18.97
N ASP A 62 -2.31 -2.16 20.13
CA ASP A 62 -1.63 -3.43 20.30
C ASP A 62 -2.51 -4.57 19.73
N PRO A 63 -2.02 -5.37 18.77
CA PRO A 63 -2.81 -6.43 18.15
C PRO A 63 -3.18 -7.57 19.10
N ALA A 64 -2.34 -7.86 20.10
CA ALA A 64 -2.57 -8.96 21.04
C ALA A 64 -3.70 -8.66 22.03
N THR A 65 -3.79 -7.41 22.50
CA THR A 65 -4.76 -6.98 23.50
C THR A 65 -5.91 -6.15 22.92
N ASN A 66 -5.74 -5.66 21.69
CA ASN A 66 -6.61 -4.67 21.03
C ASN A 66 -6.77 -3.37 21.83
N GLN A 67 -5.79 -3.05 22.70
CA GLN A 67 -5.76 -1.83 23.49
C GLN A 67 -4.91 -0.75 22.81
N PHE A 68 -5.37 0.49 22.90
CA PHE A 68 -4.63 1.65 22.42
C PHE A 68 -3.54 2.06 23.41
N LEU A 69 -2.34 2.41 22.92
CA LEU A 69 -1.22 2.91 23.72
C LEU A 69 -1.45 4.37 24.12
N SER A 70 -2.39 4.63 25.02
CA SER A 70 -2.78 5.98 25.42
C SER A 70 -1.64 6.78 26.05
N ASN A 71 -0.77 6.13 26.84
CA ASN A 71 0.36 6.73 27.54
C ASN A 71 1.68 6.64 26.75
N GLY A 72 1.65 6.10 25.52
CA GLY A 72 2.84 5.99 24.67
C GLY A 72 3.35 7.36 24.24
N SER A 73 4.68 7.51 24.20
CA SER A 73 5.34 8.64 23.55
C SER A 73 5.04 8.66 22.05
N ILE A 74 5.39 9.73 21.35
CA ILE A 74 5.30 9.75 19.87
C ILE A 74 6.15 8.64 19.26
N ASP A 75 7.32 8.35 19.81
CA ASP A 75 8.21 7.28 19.38
C ASP A 75 7.56 5.90 19.51
N ASP A 76 6.93 5.63 20.67
CA ASP A 76 6.24 4.36 20.94
C ASP A 76 5.04 4.18 20.00
N GLN A 77 4.24 5.24 19.84
CA GLN A 77 3.09 5.18 18.96
C GLN A 77 3.49 5.05 17.49
N THR A 78 4.54 5.75 17.03
CA THR A 78 5.05 5.61 15.66
C THR A 78 5.53 4.20 15.40
N ARG A 79 6.32 3.62 16.30
CA ARG A 79 6.83 2.24 16.20
C ARG A 79 5.69 1.24 16.13
N ARG A 80 4.68 1.38 16.98
CA ARG A 80 3.51 0.49 16.99
C ARG A 80 2.74 0.58 15.68
N VAL A 81 2.48 1.77 15.18
CA VAL A 81 1.78 1.99 13.91
C VAL A 81 2.51 1.32 12.75
N LEU A 82 3.82 1.55 12.63
CA LEU A 82 4.63 0.97 11.54
C LEU A 82 4.71 -0.56 11.64
N ASN A 83 4.80 -1.13 12.85
CA ASN A 83 4.74 -2.57 13.05
C ASN A 83 3.38 -3.16 12.63
N ASN A 84 2.28 -2.47 12.94
CA ASN A 84 0.94 -2.92 12.52
C ASN A 84 0.80 -2.91 10.99
N LEU A 85 1.32 -1.88 10.32
CA LEU A 85 1.33 -1.80 8.85
C LEU A 85 2.21 -2.89 8.24
N ALA A 86 3.40 -3.14 8.81
CA ALA A 86 4.29 -4.21 8.38
C ALA A 86 3.62 -5.60 8.49
N ALA A 87 2.81 -5.83 9.52
CA ALA A 87 2.06 -7.08 9.68
C ALA A 87 0.98 -7.26 8.59
N VAL A 88 0.28 -6.20 8.21
CA VAL A 88 -0.69 -6.25 7.09
C VAL A 88 0.01 -6.49 5.75
N LEU A 89 1.17 -5.86 5.51
CA LEU A 89 2.01 -6.11 4.33
C LEU A 89 2.44 -7.58 4.26
N ALA A 90 2.97 -8.11 5.36
CA ALA A 90 3.43 -9.49 5.45
C ALA A 90 2.31 -10.51 5.15
N ALA A 91 1.08 -10.24 5.56
CA ALA A 91 -0.09 -11.07 5.26
C ALA A 91 -0.42 -11.17 3.76
N ASP A 92 0.08 -10.24 2.94
CA ASP A 92 -0.03 -10.27 1.47
C ASP A 92 1.32 -10.56 0.78
N GLY A 93 2.32 -11.02 1.54
CA GLY A 93 3.65 -11.36 1.04
C GLY A 93 4.52 -10.17 0.66
N LEU A 94 4.21 -8.98 1.18
CA LEU A 94 4.93 -7.73 0.94
C LEU A 94 5.75 -7.32 2.17
N THR A 95 6.67 -6.38 1.96
CA THR A 95 7.52 -5.78 3.01
C THR A 95 7.43 -4.26 2.94
N MET A 96 8.07 -3.57 3.88
CA MET A 96 8.16 -2.10 3.89
C MET A 96 8.79 -1.53 2.61
N ASP A 97 9.68 -2.27 1.95
CA ASP A 97 10.30 -1.85 0.68
C ASP A 97 9.32 -1.78 -0.51
N HIS A 98 8.13 -2.37 -0.37
CA HIS A 98 7.08 -2.30 -1.39
C HIS A 98 6.20 -1.06 -1.26
N ILE A 99 6.35 -0.28 -0.18
CA ILE A 99 5.57 0.93 0.04
C ILE A 99 6.04 2.02 -0.91
N VAL A 100 5.12 2.59 -1.66
CA VAL A 100 5.39 3.66 -2.63
C VAL A 100 4.88 5.02 -2.14
N SER A 101 3.90 5.04 -1.24
CA SER A 101 3.31 6.27 -0.70
C SER A 101 2.84 6.09 0.72
N THR A 102 3.08 7.11 1.56
CA THR A 102 2.57 7.18 2.93
C THR A 102 1.93 8.53 3.18
N THR A 103 0.89 8.55 4.00
CA THR A 103 0.34 9.78 4.59
C THR A 103 0.41 9.66 6.10
N VAL A 104 1.14 10.59 6.71
CA VAL A 104 1.30 10.68 8.16
C VAL A 104 0.43 11.82 8.69
N PHE A 105 -0.42 11.49 9.64
CA PHE A 105 -1.27 12.42 10.36
C PHE A 105 -0.74 12.58 11.77
N LEU A 106 -0.37 13.79 12.17
CA LEU A 106 0.11 14.12 13.50
C LEU A 106 -0.95 14.89 14.28
N LYS A 107 -1.07 14.63 15.56
CA LYS A 107 -1.87 15.45 16.47
C LYS A 107 -1.19 16.80 16.76
N ASP A 108 0.15 16.82 16.74
CA ASP A 108 0.99 17.99 16.96
C ASP A 108 2.20 17.90 16.02
N VAL A 109 2.38 18.89 15.15
CA VAL A 109 3.49 18.95 14.21
C VAL A 109 4.84 19.11 14.90
N ASN A 110 4.89 19.57 16.15
CA ASN A 110 6.13 19.62 16.93
C ASN A 110 6.74 18.23 17.20
N ASP A 111 5.93 17.17 17.10
CA ASP A 111 6.40 15.79 17.18
C ASP A 111 7.11 15.30 15.88
N PHE A 112 7.15 16.12 14.82
CA PHE A 112 7.67 15.72 13.50
C PHE A 112 9.11 15.19 13.53
N ALA A 113 10.01 15.84 14.27
CA ALA A 113 11.41 15.44 14.34
C ALA A 113 11.56 14.05 14.98
N LYS A 114 10.93 13.85 16.15
CA LYS A 114 10.97 12.56 16.87
C LYS A 114 10.31 11.44 16.08
N MET A 115 9.16 11.72 15.47
CA MET A 115 8.50 10.77 14.57
C MET A 115 9.44 10.34 13.45
N ASN A 116 10.16 11.28 12.81
CA ASN A 116 11.09 10.97 11.73
C ASN A 116 12.26 10.08 12.16
N GLU A 117 12.78 10.24 13.37
CA GLU A 117 13.84 9.37 13.90
C GLU A 117 13.40 7.89 13.89
N VAL A 118 12.18 7.62 14.34
CA VAL A 118 11.61 6.26 14.31
C VAL A 118 11.29 5.83 12.88
N TYR A 119 10.62 6.68 12.11
CA TYR A 119 10.21 6.39 10.74
C TYR A 119 11.39 5.99 9.85
N ALA A 120 12.53 6.69 9.94
CA ALA A 120 13.73 6.39 9.19
C ALA A 120 14.30 4.99 9.45
N THR A 121 14.02 4.40 10.60
CA THR A 121 14.49 3.03 10.91
C THR A 121 13.78 1.95 10.09
N TYR A 122 12.60 2.24 9.53
CA TYR A 122 11.80 1.31 8.73
C TYR A 122 12.07 1.46 7.21
N PHE A 123 12.54 2.62 6.75
CA PHE A 123 12.75 2.95 5.34
C PHE A 123 14.22 3.28 5.07
N LYS A 124 15.08 2.26 5.07
CA LYS A 124 16.53 2.44 5.00
C LYS A 124 17.06 2.65 3.58
N ASN A 125 16.44 2.00 2.58
CA ASN A 125 16.98 1.96 1.22
C ASN A 125 16.38 3.04 0.32
N ALA A 126 15.06 3.03 0.19
CA ALA A 126 14.32 3.95 -0.67
C ALA A 126 13.04 4.40 0.06
N PRO A 127 13.07 5.53 0.77
CA PRO A 127 11.88 6.05 1.44
C PRO A 127 10.75 6.31 0.44
N PRO A 128 9.49 5.98 0.79
CA PRO A 128 8.34 6.25 -0.07
C PRO A 128 8.07 7.75 -0.21
N ALA A 129 7.32 8.13 -1.24
CA ALA A 129 6.73 9.46 -1.28
C ALA A 129 5.83 9.65 -0.05
N ARG A 130 5.94 10.81 0.62
CA ARG A 130 5.23 11.06 1.88
C ARG A 130 4.62 12.45 1.94
N ALA A 131 3.38 12.51 2.46
CA ALA A 131 2.81 13.73 3.01
C ALA A 131 2.75 13.59 4.53
N THR A 132 3.06 14.68 5.26
CA THR A 132 2.88 14.76 6.72
C THR A 132 2.10 16.02 7.04
N VAL A 133 1.02 15.87 7.79
CA VAL A 133 0.13 16.98 8.15
C VAL A 133 -0.27 16.90 9.62
N GLU A 134 -0.48 18.06 10.22
CA GLU A 134 -1.18 18.14 11.49
C GLU A 134 -2.69 18.08 11.23
N VAL A 135 -3.42 17.40 12.09
CA VAL A 135 -4.87 17.25 11.99
C VAL A 135 -5.55 17.68 13.27
N ALA A 136 -6.79 18.13 13.16
CA ALA A 136 -7.56 18.60 14.31
C ALA A 136 -7.71 17.52 15.38
N ARG A 137 -7.88 16.24 15.01
CA ARG A 137 -7.98 15.12 15.94
C ARG A 137 -7.84 13.77 15.23
N LEU A 138 -7.27 12.79 15.93
CA LEU A 138 -7.22 11.38 15.53
C LEU A 138 -8.14 10.53 16.42
N PRO A 139 -8.62 9.37 15.93
CA PRO A 139 -9.37 8.42 16.74
C PRO A 139 -8.61 8.08 18.03
N ARG A 140 -9.33 7.92 19.14
CA ARG A 140 -8.77 7.64 20.48
C ARG A 140 -7.75 8.68 20.96
N ASP A 141 -7.77 9.89 20.39
CA ASP A 141 -6.85 10.97 20.68
C ASP A 141 -5.37 10.59 20.45
N ALA A 142 -5.12 9.74 19.46
CA ALA A 142 -3.78 9.27 19.09
C ALA A 142 -2.88 10.44 18.70
N LYS A 143 -1.57 10.31 18.98
CA LYS A 143 -0.55 11.30 18.57
C LYS A 143 -0.23 11.20 17.08
N ILE A 144 -0.39 10.00 16.50
CA ILE A 144 -0.05 9.71 15.12
C ILE A 144 -1.01 8.68 14.51
N GLY A 145 -1.29 8.85 13.23
CA GLY A 145 -1.88 7.84 12.35
C GLY A 145 -1.12 7.80 11.03
N ILE A 146 -0.99 6.62 10.41
CA ILE A 146 -0.31 6.47 9.13
C ILE A 146 -1.16 5.57 8.24
N SER A 147 -1.37 5.99 6.97
CA SER A 147 -1.91 5.15 5.89
C SER A 147 -0.87 4.98 4.80
N GLU A 148 -0.94 3.86 4.07
CA GLU A 148 0.09 3.48 3.10
C GLU A 148 -0.52 2.88 1.83
N ILE A 149 0.23 3.02 0.73
CA ILE A 149 0.00 2.31 -0.53
C ILE A 149 1.28 1.56 -0.85
N ALA A 150 1.15 0.26 -1.08
CA ALA A 150 2.23 -0.61 -1.51
C ALA A 150 1.96 -1.19 -2.90
N VAL A 151 3.03 -1.46 -3.65
CA VAL A 151 2.97 -2.10 -4.96
C VAL A 151 3.92 -3.29 -4.97
N GLY A 152 3.41 -4.44 -5.37
CA GLY A 152 4.19 -5.67 -5.45
C GLY A 152 3.47 -6.75 -6.24
N ARG A 153 4.18 -7.77 -6.64
CA ARG A 153 3.65 -8.90 -7.44
C ARG A 153 2.95 -9.93 -6.57
#